data_45fb72f9dc1542b093c9bbcd02f6e1fc
#
_entry.id   45fb72f9dc1542b093c9bbcd02f6e1fc
#
_cell.length_a   1.000
_cell.length_b   1.000
_cell.length_c   1.000
_cell.angle_alpha   90.00
_cell.angle_beta   90.00
_cell.angle_gamma   90.00
#
_symmetry.space_group_name_H-M   'P 1'
#
loop_
_entity.id
_entity.type
_entity.pdbx_description
1 polymer ?
#
loop_
_entity_poly.entity_id
_entity_poly.type
_entity_poly.pdbx_seq_one_letter_code
_entity_poly.pdbx_strand_id
1 'polypeptide(L)'
;EQDDLGIGGCWNVAVQDSRCGRFAIQLDSDDLYSGPDTLQKIVNAFYKQKAAMVIGSYRMCDFELNTLPPGIIDHKEWTEENGPNNALRINGLGAPRAFFTPLVRQHSFPNTSYGEDYALGLRFSRNYRIGRIYDELYLCRRWGGNSDAALSIDRINANNLYKDQLRTIEIKARQEENECGASSIYECASDRFIDRQMDLWADTLHRYQALSSVKTRQIESYRLQFNPARMVSTGAKID
;
A
#
# COMPACT_ATOMS: atom_id res chain seq x y z
N GLU A 1 20.64 3.15 21.40
CA GLU A 1 20.90 2.90 19.97
C GLU A 1 19.68 2.14 19.46
N GLN A 2 19.04 2.68 18.46
CA GLN A 2 17.91 1.99 17.83
C GLN A 2 18.51 1.00 16.84
N ASP A 3 18.23 -0.29 17.00
CA ASP A 3 18.66 -1.30 16.06
C ASP A 3 18.18 -0.96 14.64
N ASP A 4 18.96 -1.30 13.62
CA ASP A 4 18.54 -1.14 12.23
C ASP A 4 17.33 -2.02 11.95
N LEU A 5 16.17 -1.40 11.89
CA LEU A 5 14.89 -2.11 11.69
C LEU A 5 14.64 -2.44 10.21
N GLY A 6 15.47 -1.96 9.29
CA GLY A 6 15.16 -2.00 7.88
C GLY A 6 13.88 -1.23 7.52
N ILE A 7 13.51 -1.23 6.25
CA ILE A 7 12.28 -0.57 5.77
C ILE A 7 11.04 -1.19 6.42
N GLY A 8 10.95 -2.52 6.44
CA GLY A 8 9.80 -3.22 7.00
C GLY A 8 9.59 -2.95 8.49
N GLY A 9 10.67 -2.90 9.27
CA GLY A 9 10.59 -2.56 10.69
C GLY A 9 10.16 -1.10 10.92
N CYS A 10 10.62 -0.17 10.10
CA CYS A 10 10.17 1.23 10.15
C CYS A 10 8.67 1.34 9.85
N TRP A 11 8.17 0.59 8.86
CA TRP A 11 6.74 0.55 8.56
C TRP A 11 5.92 -0.08 9.68
N ASN A 12 6.45 -1.11 10.36
CA ASN A 12 5.80 -1.68 11.55
C ASN A 12 5.62 -0.63 12.65
N VAL A 13 6.65 0.17 12.92
CA VAL A 13 6.55 1.27 13.90
C VAL A 13 5.48 2.28 13.46
N ALA A 14 5.47 2.67 12.19
CA ALA A 14 4.51 3.62 11.66
C ALA A 14 3.05 3.13 11.75
N VAL A 15 2.78 1.86 11.42
CA VAL A 15 1.42 1.32 11.46
C VAL A 15 0.94 1.00 12.88
N GLN A 16 1.86 0.83 13.84
CA GLN A 16 1.51 0.66 15.26
C GLN A 16 1.16 1.99 15.94
N ASP A 17 1.55 3.13 15.38
CA ASP A 17 1.18 4.45 15.91
C ASP A 17 -0.36 4.58 15.95
N SER A 18 -0.90 5.07 17.06
CA SER A 18 -2.34 5.24 17.26
C SER A 18 -2.99 6.22 16.28
N ARG A 19 -2.21 7.11 15.67
CA ARG A 19 -2.64 8.06 14.63
C ARG A 19 -2.74 7.42 13.26
N CYS A 20 -2.14 6.23 13.06
CA CYS A 20 -2.25 5.53 11.79
C CYS A 20 -3.71 5.15 11.53
N GLY A 21 -4.21 5.57 10.37
CA GLY A 21 -5.58 5.33 9.94
C GLY A 21 -5.86 3.86 9.66
N ARG A 22 -7.09 3.60 9.20
CA ARG A 22 -7.54 2.26 8.85
C ARG A 22 -6.76 1.65 7.70
N PHE A 23 -6.40 2.45 6.74
CA PHE A 23 -5.62 2.07 5.58
C PHE A 23 -4.28 2.79 5.64
N ALA A 24 -3.20 2.04 5.48
CA ALA A 24 -1.85 2.54 5.29
C ALA A 24 -1.51 2.43 3.80
N ILE A 25 -1.05 3.52 3.21
CA ILE A 25 -0.74 3.58 1.78
C ILE A 25 0.69 4.04 1.61
N GLN A 26 1.48 3.26 0.89
CA GLN A 26 2.88 3.56 0.64
C GLN A 26 3.03 4.74 -0.32
N LEU A 27 3.95 5.62 0.01
CA LEU A 27 4.49 6.63 -0.88
C LEU A 27 5.99 6.75 -0.59
N ASP A 28 6.82 6.45 -1.55
CA ASP A 28 8.26 6.62 -1.43
C ASP A 28 8.60 8.12 -1.53
N SER A 29 9.66 8.55 -0.85
CA SER A 29 9.96 9.98 -0.66
C SER A 29 10.32 10.72 -1.94
N ASP A 30 10.75 9.98 -2.95
CA ASP A 30 11.12 10.48 -4.27
C ASP A 30 10.05 10.29 -5.33
N ASP A 31 8.90 9.71 -4.99
CA ASP A 31 7.80 9.39 -5.89
C ASP A 31 6.55 10.29 -5.68
N LEU A 32 5.55 10.13 -6.53
CA LEU A 32 4.32 10.92 -6.48
C LEU A 32 3.09 10.03 -6.73
N TYR A 33 1.95 10.39 -6.14
CA TYR A 33 0.66 9.91 -6.65
C TYR A 33 0.32 10.60 -7.98
N SER A 34 -0.29 9.88 -8.91
CA SER A 34 -0.58 10.37 -10.27
C SER A 34 -1.69 11.44 -10.31
N GLY A 35 -2.51 11.55 -9.26
CA GLY A 35 -3.59 12.52 -9.23
C GLY A 35 -4.21 12.74 -7.85
N PRO A 36 -5.03 13.78 -7.70
CA PRO A 36 -5.62 14.16 -6.42
C PRO A 36 -6.67 13.15 -5.92
N ASP A 37 -7.19 12.30 -6.79
CA ASP A 37 -8.20 11.29 -6.50
C ASP A 37 -7.61 9.89 -6.20
N THR A 38 -6.28 9.73 -6.28
CA THR A 38 -5.59 8.46 -6.08
C THR A 38 -5.97 7.80 -4.75
N LEU A 39 -5.91 8.52 -3.65
CA LEU A 39 -6.25 7.98 -2.33
C LEU A 39 -7.73 7.58 -2.25
N GLN A 40 -8.62 8.34 -2.84
CA GLN A 40 -10.05 8.02 -2.86
C GLN A 40 -10.33 6.76 -3.70
N LYS A 41 -9.66 6.60 -4.85
CA LYS A 41 -9.76 5.39 -5.67
C LYS A 41 -9.32 4.15 -4.89
N ILE A 42 -8.22 4.25 -4.16
CA ILE A 42 -7.69 3.14 -3.33
C ILE A 42 -8.67 2.79 -2.22
N VAL A 43 -9.18 3.76 -1.48
CA VAL A 43 -10.16 3.54 -0.40
C VAL A 43 -11.44 2.90 -0.96
N ASN A 44 -11.95 3.40 -2.08
CA ASN A 44 -13.11 2.82 -2.76
C ASN A 44 -12.88 1.36 -3.18
N ALA A 45 -11.65 1.04 -3.65
CA ALA A 45 -11.30 -0.33 -4.03
C ALA A 45 -11.28 -1.28 -2.82
N PHE A 46 -10.80 -0.85 -1.66
CA PHE A 46 -10.88 -1.66 -0.44
C PHE A 46 -12.31 -2.08 -0.14
N TYR A 47 -13.25 -1.14 -0.16
CA TYR A 47 -14.66 -1.43 0.11
C TYR A 47 -15.30 -2.27 -1.01
N LYS A 48 -15.13 -1.86 -2.26
CA LYS A 48 -15.76 -2.53 -3.41
C LYS A 48 -15.28 -3.97 -3.58
N GLN A 49 -13.98 -4.21 -3.36
CA GLN A 49 -13.35 -5.51 -3.59
C GLN A 49 -13.20 -6.33 -2.30
N LYS A 50 -13.58 -5.78 -1.13
CA LYS A 50 -13.44 -6.42 0.19
C LYS A 50 -12.02 -6.96 0.41
N ALA A 51 -11.02 -6.11 0.16
CA ALA A 51 -9.62 -6.50 0.09
C ALA A 51 -8.87 -6.21 1.40
N ALA A 52 -7.90 -7.04 1.73
CA ALA A 52 -6.94 -6.80 2.80
C ALA A 52 -5.76 -5.93 2.36
N MET A 53 -5.47 -5.95 1.07
CA MET A 53 -4.45 -5.16 0.41
C MET A 53 -4.99 -4.72 -0.97
N VAL A 54 -4.62 -3.53 -1.40
CA VAL A 54 -4.92 -3.04 -2.76
C VAL A 54 -3.62 -2.62 -3.41
N ILE A 55 -3.43 -3.04 -4.65
CA ILE A 55 -2.30 -2.66 -5.48
C ILE A 55 -2.76 -1.91 -6.72
N GLY A 56 -2.05 -0.81 -7.04
CA GLY A 56 -2.28 -0.01 -8.22
C GLY A 56 -1.33 -0.36 -9.38
N SER A 57 -1.40 0.46 -10.40
CA SER A 57 -0.43 0.50 -11.49
C SER A 57 0.39 1.77 -11.41
N TYR A 58 1.62 1.72 -11.92
CA TYR A 58 2.53 2.86 -11.86
C TYR A 58 3.20 3.09 -13.20
N ARG A 59 3.59 4.34 -13.43
CA ARG A 59 4.38 4.74 -14.59
C ARG A 59 5.79 5.09 -14.16
N MET A 60 6.76 4.54 -14.87
CA MET A 60 8.16 4.93 -14.73
C MET A 60 8.42 6.26 -15.43
N CYS A 61 9.01 7.22 -14.75
CA CYS A 61 9.32 8.54 -15.29
C CYS A 61 10.61 9.10 -14.69
N ASP A 62 11.12 10.20 -15.28
CA ASP A 62 12.16 11.04 -14.69
C ASP A 62 11.54 12.09 -13.74
N PHE A 63 12.37 13.02 -13.23
CA PHE A 63 11.92 14.10 -12.34
C PHE A 63 11.11 15.18 -13.06
N GLU A 64 11.24 15.30 -14.37
CA GLU A 64 10.44 16.15 -15.26
C GLU A 64 9.12 15.46 -15.67
N LEU A 65 8.86 14.26 -15.16
CA LEU A 65 7.69 13.41 -15.42
C LEU A 65 7.61 12.89 -16.87
N ASN A 66 8.71 12.91 -17.62
CA ASN A 66 8.78 12.22 -18.90
C ASN A 66 8.77 10.71 -18.68
N THR A 67 7.96 10.00 -19.46
CA THR A 67 7.86 8.55 -19.35
C THR A 67 9.17 7.87 -19.77
N LEU A 68 9.66 6.98 -18.91
CA LEU A 68 10.81 6.12 -19.17
C LEU A 68 10.38 4.69 -19.50
N PRO A 69 11.15 3.95 -20.33
CA PRO A 69 10.86 2.52 -20.54
C PRO A 69 10.89 1.74 -19.23
N PRO A 70 10.01 0.75 -19.06
CA PRO A 70 9.02 0.23 -20.00
C PRO A 70 7.68 1.01 -20.02
N GLY A 71 7.57 2.15 -19.36
CA GLY A 71 6.34 2.93 -19.27
C GLY A 71 5.47 2.52 -18.10
N ILE A 72 4.24 2.10 -18.38
CA ILE A 72 3.29 1.68 -17.35
C ILE A 72 3.54 0.23 -16.96
N ILE A 73 3.60 -0.03 -15.65
CA ILE A 73 3.66 -1.36 -15.06
C ILE A 73 2.30 -1.63 -14.40
N ASP A 74 1.52 -2.50 -14.98
CA ASP A 74 0.14 -2.79 -14.59
C ASP A 74 -0.10 -4.26 -14.18
N HIS A 75 0.92 -5.12 -14.26
CA HIS A 75 0.82 -6.53 -13.93
C HIS A 75 -0.40 -7.21 -14.57
N LYS A 76 -0.50 -7.14 -15.90
CA LYS A 76 -1.60 -7.78 -16.68
C LYS A 76 -1.73 -9.29 -16.47
N GLU A 77 -0.67 -9.95 -16.03
CA GLU A 77 -0.68 -11.35 -15.64
C GLU A 77 -1.54 -11.65 -14.40
N TRP A 78 -1.92 -10.61 -13.65
CA TRP A 78 -2.86 -10.73 -12.54
C TRP A 78 -4.28 -10.91 -13.07
N THR A 79 -4.88 -12.08 -12.87
CA THR A 79 -6.24 -12.38 -13.34
C THR A 79 -7.10 -12.92 -12.20
N GLU A 80 -8.43 -12.88 -12.36
CA GLU A 80 -9.34 -13.43 -11.37
C GLU A 80 -9.24 -14.96 -11.28
N GLU A 81 -8.97 -15.64 -12.40
CA GLU A 81 -8.83 -17.10 -12.45
C GLU A 81 -7.62 -17.59 -11.64
N ASN A 82 -6.57 -16.81 -11.54
CA ASN A 82 -5.40 -17.14 -10.73
C ASN A 82 -5.68 -17.04 -9.22
N GLY A 83 -6.69 -16.27 -8.81
CA GLY A 83 -7.09 -16.12 -7.40
C GLY A 83 -5.92 -15.82 -6.47
N PRO A 84 -5.79 -16.57 -5.35
CA PRO A 84 -4.71 -16.38 -4.38
C PRO A 84 -3.31 -16.61 -4.97
N ASN A 85 -3.19 -17.31 -6.12
CA ASN A 85 -1.90 -17.63 -6.73
C ASN A 85 -1.30 -16.45 -7.52
N ASN A 86 -2.04 -15.38 -7.75
CA ASN A 86 -1.53 -14.20 -8.45
C ASN A 86 -0.22 -13.68 -7.84
N ALA A 87 -0.15 -13.54 -6.53
CA ALA A 87 1.03 -13.03 -5.83
C ALA A 87 2.27 -13.91 -6.02
N LEU A 88 2.10 -15.22 -6.21
CA LEU A 88 3.19 -16.16 -6.50
C LEU A 88 3.75 -16.01 -7.92
N ARG A 89 2.96 -15.46 -8.85
CA ARG A 89 3.27 -15.39 -10.29
C ARG A 89 4.01 -14.13 -10.70
N ILE A 90 3.95 -13.07 -9.89
CA ILE A 90 4.59 -11.77 -10.18
C ILE A 90 5.89 -11.61 -9.38
N ASN A 91 6.80 -10.79 -9.88
CA ASN A 91 8.08 -10.55 -9.21
C ASN A 91 8.08 -9.33 -8.27
N GLY A 92 6.94 -8.83 -7.96
CA GLY A 92 6.71 -7.69 -7.06
C GLY A 92 5.25 -7.26 -7.15
N LEU A 93 4.77 -6.58 -6.13
CA LEU A 93 3.35 -6.24 -6.04
C LEU A 93 2.97 -4.91 -6.70
N GLY A 94 3.91 -4.28 -7.42
CA GLY A 94 3.66 -2.99 -8.07
C GLY A 94 3.62 -1.81 -7.08
N ALA A 95 3.04 -0.69 -7.52
CA ALA A 95 2.86 0.52 -6.72
C ALA A 95 1.57 1.26 -7.16
N PRO A 96 0.93 2.06 -6.29
CA PRO A 96 1.14 2.08 -4.85
C PRO A 96 0.62 0.79 -4.20
N ARG A 97 1.17 0.45 -3.04
CA ARG A 97 0.68 -0.63 -2.19
C ARG A 97 -0.09 -0.06 -1.02
N ALA A 98 -1.29 -0.52 -0.82
CA ALA A 98 -2.14 -0.09 0.26
C ALA A 98 -2.59 -1.29 1.09
N PHE A 99 -2.66 -1.13 2.40
CA PHE A 99 -2.88 -2.21 3.35
C PHE A 99 -4.01 -1.86 4.30
N PHE A 100 -4.80 -2.85 4.67
CA PHE A 100 -5.73 -2.75 5.78
C PHE A 100 -4.95 -2.82 7.10
N THR A 101 -4.78 -1.69 7.76
CA THR A 101 -3.91 -1.52 8.94
C THR A 101 -4.10 -2.56 10.04
N PRO A 102 -5.33 -2.99 10.41
CA PRO A 102 -5.50 -4.01 11.44
C PRO A 102 -4.81 -5.34 11.11
N LEU A 103 -4.80 -5.76 9.84
CA LEU A 103 -4.12 -6.98 9.41
C LEU A 103 -2.60 -6.82 9.37
N VAL A 104 -2.10 -5.63 9.00
CA VAL A 104 -0.66 -5.34 9.10
C VAL A 104 -0.20 -5.42 10.56
N ARG A 105 -0.98 -4.88 11.49
CA ARG A 105 -0.67 -4.97 12.93
C ARG A 105 -0.63 -6.40 13.44
N GLN A 106 -1.45 -7.28 12.86
CA GLN A 106 -1.51 -8.70 13.23
C GLN A 106 -0.34 -9.51 12.64
N HIS A 107 0.05 -9.23 11.40
CA HIS A 107 1.01 -10.06 10.65
C HIS A 107 2.39 -9.45 10.53
N SER A 108 2.53 -8.14 10.62
CA SER A 108 3.76 -7.35 10.52
C SER A 108 4.59 -7.59 9.25
N PHE A 109 5.38 -6.60 8.87
CA PHE A 109 6.42 -6.75 7.85
C PHE A 109 7.64 -7.43 8.45
N PRO A 110 8.42 -8.23 7.69
CA PRO A 110 9.74 -8.64 8.13
C PRO A 110 10.68 -7.43 8.25
N ASN A 111 11.59 -7.47 9.24
CA ASN A 111 12.58 -6.42 9.45
C ASN A 111 13.71 -6.53 8.41
N THR A 112 13.42 -6.11 7.19
CA THR A 112 14.35 -6.10 6.06
C THR A 112 14.12 -4.87 5.20
N SER A 113 15.11 -4.52 4.39
CA SER A 113 15.06 -3.40 3.45
C SER A 113 14.85 -3.86 2.01
N TYR A 114 14.47 -5.11 1.78
CA TYR A 114 14.12 -5.64 0.47
C TYR A 114 13.11 -6.78 0.58
N GLY A 115 12.03 -6.68 -0.20
CA GLY A 115 11.00 -7.72 -0.29
C GLY A 115 10.10 -7.83 0.95
N GLU A 116 10.15 -6.87 1.86
CA GLU A 116 9.28 -6.77 3.03
C GLU A 116 7.80 -6.67 2.65
N ASP A 117 7.51 -5.87 1.63
CA ASP A 117 6.18 -5.71 1.05
C ASP A 117 5.70 -6.98 0.35
N TYR A 118 6.60 -7.62 -0.39
CA TYR A 118 6.31 -8.86 -1.10
C TYR A 118 6.03 -10.01 -0.13
N ALA A 119 6.81 -10.12 0.95
CA ALA A 119 6.61 -11.12 2.00
C ALA A 119 5.22 -10.99 2.65
N LEU A 120 4.82 -9.77 3.02
CA LEU A 120 3.52 -9.53 3.61
C LEU A 120 2.39 -9.76 2.59
N GLY A 121 2.57 -9.33 1.35
CA GLY A 121 1.59 -9.57 0.30
C GLY A 121 1.38 -11.04 -0.02
N LEU A 122 2.45 -11.86 -0.06
CA LEU A 122 2.34 -13.31 -0.16
C LEU A 122 1.53 -13.88 1.00
N ARG A 123 1.84 -13.47 2.24
CA ARG A 123 1.12 -13.91 3.44
C ARG A 123 -0.36 -13.53 3.38
N PHE A 124 -0.67 -12.31 2.94
CA PHE A 124 -2.06 -11.86 2.77
C PHE A 124 -2.78 -12.66 1.69
N SER A 125 -2.13 -12.92 0.56
CA SER A 125 -2.73 -13.63 -0.56
C SER A 125 -3.16 -15.07 -0.25
N ARG A 126 -2.70 -15.65 0.85
CA ARG A 126 -3.11 -16.99 1.30
C ARG A 126 -4.53 -17.00 1.86
N ASN A 127 -4.83 -16.05 2.73
CA ASN A 127 -6.06 -16.05 3.51
C ASN A 127 -6.97 -14.85 3.23
N TYR A 128 -6.51 -13.87 2.43
CA TYR A 128 -7.25 -12.63 2.19
C TYR A 128 -7.20 -12.24 0.72
N ARG A 129 -8.20 -11.51 0.28
CA ARG A 129 -8.24 -10.96 -1.07
C ARG A 129 -7.27 -9.78 -1.20
N ILE A 130 -6.49 -9.78 -2.29
CA ILE A 130 -5.72 -8.62 -2.73
C ILE A 130 -6.48 -7.99 -3.90
N GLY A 131 -6.90 -6.75 -3.73
CA GLY A 131 -7.60 -5.97 -4.74
C GLY A 131 -6.64 -5.34 -5.75
N ARG A 132 -7.14 -5.05 -6.95
CA ARG A 132 -6.38 -4.43 -8.04
C ARG A 132 -7.07 -3.17 -8.55
N ILE A 133 -6.24 -2.17 -8.90
CA ILE A 133 -6.62 -1.01 -9.70
C ILE A 133 -5.66 -0.92 -10.87
N TYR A 134 -6.17 -1.03 -12.09
CA TYR A 134 -5.35 -1.00 -13.32
C TYR A 134 -5.07 0.43 -13.81
N ASP A 135 -5.78 1.43 -13.29
CA ASP A 135 -5.47 2.83 -13.55
C ASP A 135 -4.06 3.17 -13.07
N GLU A 136 -3.38 4.09 -13.75
CA GLU A 136 -2.15 4.70 -13.27
C GLU A 136 -2.45 5.50 -11.99
N LEU A 137 -1.87 5.07 -10.88
CA LEU A 137 -2.06 5.71 -9.57
C LEU A 137 -0.77 6.30 -9.00
N TYR A 138 0.37 5.99 -9.61
CA TYR A 138 1.67 6.27 -9.02
C TYR A 138 2.71 6.60 -10.09
N LEU A 139 3.54 7.58 -9.83
CA LEU A 139 4.65 8.01 -10.68
C LEU A 139 5.95 7.62 -9.99
N CYS A 140 6.56 6.55 -10.49
CA CYS A 140 7.84 6.05 -9.99
C CYS A 140 8.97 6.81 -10.67
N ARG A 141 9.60 7.74 -9.95
CA ARG A 141 10.65 8.61 -10.48
C ARG A 141 12.01 7.92 -10.40
N ARG A 142 12.65 7.77 -11.56
CA ARG A 142 13.91 7.04 -11.69
C ARG A 142 15.09 8.00 -11.78
N TRP A 143 16.10 7.74 -10.96
CA TRP A 143 17.36 8.48 -10.94
C TRP A 143 18.50 7.62 -10.39
N GLY A 144 19.76 8.11 -10.49
CA GLY A 144 20.93 7.35 -10.08
C GLY A 144 21.02 7.01 -8.58
N GLY A 145 20.21 7.67 -7.73
CA GLY A 145 20.15 7.42 -6.29
C GLY A 145 19.07 6.43 -5.84
N ASN A 146 18.24 5.90 -6.76
CA ASN A 146 17.30 4.85 -6.38
C ASN A 146 18.05 3.62 -5.83
N SER A 147 17.51 2.98 -4.81
CA SER A 147 18.13 1.84 -4.11
C SER A 147 18.42 0.63 -5.02
N ASP A 148 17.76 0.55 -6.17
CA ASP A 148 17.91 -0.51 -7.17
C ASP A 148 18.61 -0.05 -8.47
N ALA A 149 19.06 1.22 -8.56
CA ALA A 149 19.59 1.78 -9.79
C ALA A 149 20.94 1.20 -10.24
N ALA A 150 21.77 0.74 -9.30
CA ALA A 150 23.13 0.26 -9.57
C ALA A 150 23.49 -0.99 -8.75
N LEU A 151 22.59 -1.96 -8.73
CA LEU A 151 22.83 -3.23 -8.02
C LEU A 151 23.88 -4.07 -8.78
N SER A 152 24.85 -4.63 -8.06
CA SER A 152 25.73 -5.66 -8.58
C SER A 152 24.93 -6.93 -8.92
N ILE A 153 25.48 -7.74 -9.83
CA ILE A 153 24.86 -9.02 -10.20
C ILE A 153 24.68 -9.94 -8.98
N ASP A 154 25.62 -9.95 -8.06
CA ASP A 154 25.54 -10.72 -6.83
C ASP A 154 24.38 -10.27 -5.94
N ARG A 155 24.15 -8.94 -5.85
CA ARG A 155 23.03 -8.40 -5.09
C ARG A 155 21.70 -8.70 -5.76
N ILE A 156 21.61 -8.62 -7.07
CA ILE A 156 20.42 -9.02 -7.84
C ILE A 156 20.10 -10.49 -7.59
N ASN A 157 21.10 -11.36 -7.68
CA ASN A 157 20.93 -12.80 -7.44
C ASN A 157 20.49 -13.09 -6.00
N ALA A 158 21.10 -12.44 -5.00
CA ALA A 158 20.71 -12.58 -3.61
C ALA A 158 19.25 -12.13 -3.38
N ASN A 159 18.83 -11.01 -3.99
CA ASN A 159 17.47 -10.52 -3.93
C ASN A 159 16.46 -11.48 -4.57
N ASN A 160 16.80 -12.06 -5.73
CA ASN A 160 15.96 -13.04 -6.40
C ASN A 160 15.84 -14.33 -5.57
N LEU A 161 16.96 -14.84 -5.05
CA LEU A 161 16.97 -16.01 -4.17
C LEU A 161 16.09 -15.79 -2.93
N TYR A 162 16.15 -14.61 -2.32
CA TYR A 162 15.31 -14.29 -1.17
C TYR A 162 13.82 -14.36 -1.54
N LYS A 163 13.41 -13.77 -2.67
CA LYS A 163 12.01 -13.85 -3.15
C LYS A 163 11.58 -15.29 -3.45
N ASP A 164 12.46 -16.10 -4.02
CA ASP A 164 12.16 -17.51 -4.30
C ASP A 164 12.02 -18.34 -3.00
N GLN A 165 12.80 -18.01 -1.98
CA GLN A 165 12.62 -18.59 -0.64
C GLN A 165 11.27 -18.21 -0.04
N LEU A 166 10.85 -16.94 -0.14
CA LEU A 166 9.54 -16.50 0.32
C LEU A 166 8.41 -17.24 -0.40
N ARG A 167 8.48 -17.38 -1.73
CA ARG A 167 7.51 -18.16 -2.51
C ARG A 167 7.46 -19.63 -2.08
N THR A 168 8.63 -20.23 -1.84
CA THR A 168 8.75 -21.63 -1.41
C THR A 168 8.10 -21.84 -0.05
N ILE A 169 8.36 -20.94 0.91
CA ILE A 169 7.73 -20.98 2.24
C ILE A 169 6.22 -20.85 2.11
N GLU A 170 5.76 -19.91 1.29
CA GLU A 170 4.33 -19.69 1.09
C GLU A 170 3.63 -20.88 0.44
N ILE A 171 4.24 -21.51 -0.57
CA ILE A 171 3.70 -22.71 -1.22
C ILE A 171 3.57 -23.87 -0.22
N LYS A 172 4.60 -24.10 0.61
CA LYS A 172 4.56 -25.13 1.65
C LYS A 172 3.44 -24.87 2.65
N ALA A 173 3.32 -23.64 3.13
CA ALA A 173 2.26 -23.28 4.07
C ALA A 173 0.85 -23.51 3.47
N ARG A 174 0.64 -23.22 2.18
CA ARG A 174 -0.63 -23.52 1.48
C ARG A 174 -0.87 -25.03 1.34
N GLN A 175 0.16 -25.82 1.09
CA GLN A 175 0.05 -27.28 1.04
C GLN A 175 -0.37 -27.84 2.40
N GLU A 176 0.27 -27.41 3.47
CA GLU A 176 -0.07 -27.82 4.85
C GLU A 176 -1.52 -27.44 5.21
N GLU A 177 -1.98 -26.23 4.88
CA GLU A 177 -3.37 -25.81 5.11
C GLU A 177 -4.37 -26.68 4.32
N ASN A 178 -4.07 -27.03 3.08
CA ASN A 178 -4.92 -27.89 2.26
C ASN A 178 -4.98 -29.32 2.78
N GLU A 179 -3.86 -29.90 3.25
CA GLU A 179 -3.79 -31.23 3.82
C GLU A 179 -4.58 -31.31 5.14
N CYS A 180 -4.57 -30.26 5.94
CA CYS A 180 -5.34 -30.19 7.19
C CYS A 180 -6.83 -29.92 6.98
N GLY A 181 -7.32 -29.77 5.76
CA GLY A 181 -8.74 -29.50 5.46
C GLY A 181 -9.23 -28.12 5.93
N ALA A 182 -8.31 -27.25 6.30
CA ALA A 182 -8.61 -25.93 6.86
C ALA A 182 -9.02 -24.88 5.80
N SER A 183 -8.79 -25.15 4.51
CA SER A 183 -8.94 -24.20 3.42
C SER A 183 -10.34 -23.58 3.31
N SER A 184 -11.40 -24.38 3.48
CA SER A 184 -12.78 -23.88 3.35
C SER A 184 -13.28 -23.10 4.57
N ILE A 185 -12.69 -23.33 5.74
CA ILE A 185 -13.10 -22.68 7.00
C ILE A 185 -12.43 -21.31 7.14
N TYR A 186 -11.20 -21.17 6.66
CA TYR A 186 -10.44 -19.91 6.75
C TYR A 186 -10.92 -18.85 5.76
N GLU A 187 -11.23 -19.22 4.52
CA GLU A 187 -11.79 -18.31 3.54
C GLU A 187 -13.10 -17.68 4.04
N CYS A 188 -13.99 -18.50 4.57
CA CYS A 188 -15.25 -18.05 5.13
C CYS A 188 -15.10 -17.25 6.44
N ALA A 189 -14.04 -17.48 7.22
CA ALA A 189 -13.78 -16.74 8.46
C ALA A 189 -13.08 -15.40 8.20
N SER A 190 -12.16 -15.34 7.22
CA SER A 190 -11.47 -14.11 6.84
C SER A 190 -12.39 -13.13 6.12
N ASP A 191 -13.25 -13.61 5.21
CA ASP A 191 -14.26 -12.78 4.55
C ASP A 191 -15.26 -12.22 5.56
N ARG A 192 -15.73 -13.04 6.50
CA ARG A 192 -16.59 -12.56 7.59
C ARG A 192 -15.92 -11.58 8.54
N PHE A 193 -14.62 -11.71 8.78
CA PHE A 193 -13.88 -10.73 9.58
C PHE A 193 -13.77 -9.41 8.86
N ILE A 194 -13.39 -9.42 7.58
CA ILE A 194 -13.29 -8.22 6.74
C ILE A 194 -14.68 -7.60 6.57
N ASP A 195 -15.72 -8.37 6.25
CA ASP A 195 -17.09 -7.90 6.13
C ASP A 195 -17.56 -7.21 7.42
N ARG A 196 -17.40 -7.87 8.56
CA ARG A 196 -17.80 -7.29 9.86
C ARG A 196 -17.02 -6.03 10.19
N GLN A 197 -15.75 -5.96 9.85
CA GLN A 197 -14.95 -4.75 10.00
C GLN A 197 -15.39 -3.66 9.01
N MET A 198 -15.75 -4.00 7.80
CA MET A 198 -16.24 -3.07 6.77
C MET A 198 -17.61 -2.50 7.12
N ASP A 199 -18.55 -3.33 7.60
CA ASP A 199 -19.90 -2.90 8.00
C ASP A 199 -19.87 -1.98 9.22
N LEU A 200 -19.05 -2.29 10.23
CA LEU A 200 -18.89 -1.46 11.43
C LEU A 200 -18.41 -0.04 11.10
N TRP A 201 -17.81 0.12 9.96
CA TRP A 201 -17.23 1.39 9.55
C TRP A 201 -17.98 2.09 8.43
N ALA A 202 -18.78 1.41 7.64
CA ALA A 202 -19.73 2.06 6.75
C ALA A 202 -20.62 3.00 7.59
N ASP A 203 -21.10 2.54 8.73
CA ASP A 203 -21.82 3.34 9.73
C ASP A 203 -20.99 4.51 10.28
N THR A 204 -19.69 4.27 10.54
CA THR A 204 -18.81 5.33 11.06
C THR A 204 -18.46 6.34 9.96
N LEU A 205 -18.31 5.92 8.71
CA LEU A 205 -18.05 6.78 7.56
C LEU A 205 -19.28 7.68 7.30
N HIS A 206 -20.49 7.15 7.36
CA HIS A 206 -21.71 7.95 7.26
C HIS A 206 -21.80 9.00 8.36
N ARG A 207 -21.44 8.65 9.60
CA ARG A 207 -21.36 9.62 10.71
C ARG A 207 -20.26 10.65 10.50
N TYR A 208 -19.11 10.26 9.95
CA TYR A 208 -18.01 11.17 9.65
C TYR A 208 -18.32 12.09 8.46
N GLN A 209 -19.01 11.62 7.43
CA GLN A 209 -19.45 12.43 6.30
C GLN A 209 -20.50 13.46 6.74
N ALA A 210 -21.42 13.09 7.62
CA ALA A 210 -22.36 14.02 8.23
C ALA A 210 -21.66 15.10 9.09
N LEU A 211 -20.56 14.75 9.78
CA LEU A 211 -19.73 15.68 10.55
C LEU A 211 -18.74 16.48 9.67
N SER A 212 -18.28 15.91 8.56
CA SER A 212 -17.34 16.53 7.62
C SER A 212 -17.98 17.69 6.87
N SER A 213 -19.28 17.62 6.56
CA SER A 213 -19.99 18.75 5.96
C SER A 213 -20.02 19.99 6.88
N VAL A 214 -19.92 19.81 8.18
CA VAL A 214 -19.79 20.89 9.17
C VAL A 214 -18.33 21.36 9.29
N LYS A 215 -17.35 20.42 9.29
CA LYS A 215 -15.92 20.76 9.39
C LYS A 215 -15.35 21.37 8.12
N THR A 216 -15.81 20.98 6.94
CA THR A 216 -15.35 21.56 5.66
C THR A 216 -15.66 23.07 5.63
N ARG A 217 -16.82 23.50 6.13
CA ARG A 217 -17.14 24.93 6.29
C ARG A 217 -16.23 25.65 7.28
N GLN A 218 -15.79 24.98 8.34
CA GLN A 218 -14.82 25.53 9.29
C GLN A 218 -13.42 25.63 8.69
N ILE A 219 -12.95 24.61 7.96
CA ILE A 219 -11.65 24.61 7.29
C ILE A 219 -11.60 25.66 6.18
N GLU A 220 -12.66 25.83 5.41
CA GLU A 220 -12.76 26.92 4.43
C GLU A 220 -12.74 28.31 5.11
N SER A 221 -13.38 28.47 6.26
CA SER A 221 -13.30 29.73 7.02
C SER A 221 -11.88 29.99 7.55
N TYR A 222 -11.15 28.94 7.99
CA TYR A 222 -9.74 29.04 8.38
C TYR A 222 -8.83 29.31 7.18
N ARG A 223 -9.04 28.68 6.02
CA ARG A 223 -8.29 28.98 4.78
C ARG A 223 -8.47 30.42 4.31
N LEU A 224 -9.66 30.98 4.48
CA LEU A 224 -9.93 32.40 4.16
C LEU A 224 -9.26 33.35 5.15
N GLN A 225 -9.06 32.95 6.41
CA GLN A 225 -8.34 33.73 7.41
C GLN A 225 -6.82 33.66 7.25
N PHE A 226 -6.28 32.52 6.76
CA PHE A 226 -4.84 32.27 6.55
C PHE A 226 -4.46 32.25 5.06
N ASN A 227 -4.99 33.15 4.25
CA ASN A 227 -4.56 33.32 2.87
C ASN A 227 -3.16 33.98 2.85
N PRO A 228 -2.09 33.31 2.39
CA PRO A 228 -0.74 33.88 2.33
C PRO A 228 -0.66 35.19 1.54
N ALA A 229 -1.55 35.40 0.57
CA ALA A 229 -1.64 36.65 -0.18
C ALA A 229 -2.07 37.87 0.66
N ARG A 230 -2.70 37.66 1.83
CA ARG A 230 -3.04 38.74 2.77
C ARG A 230 -1.91 39.08 3.75
N MET A 231 -0.97 38.17 3.98
CA MET A 231 0.17 38.44 4.88
C MET A 231 1.24 39.33 4.26
N VAL A 232 1.26 39.47 2.93
CA VAL A 232 2.21 40.34 2.23
C VAL A 232 1.77 41.81 2.23
N SER A 233 0.51 42.11 2.54
CA SER A 233 -0.04 43.48 2.50
C SER A 233 0.02 44.23 3.85
N THR A 234 0.32 43.53 4.94
CA THR A 234 0.55 44.19 6.26
C THR A 234 2.03 44.08 6.58
N GLY A 235 2.80 45.06 6.08
CA GLY A 235 4.21 45.21 6.36
C GLY A 235 4.50 45.36 7.86
N ALA A 236 4.61 44.28 8.57
CA ALA A 236 5.23 44.24 9.89
C ALA A 236 6.70 43.97 9.69
N LYS A 237 7.53 45.03 9.72
CA LYS A 237 8.97 44.92 10.00
C LYS A 237 9.10 44.28 11.36
N ILE A 238 9.83 43.20 11.42
CA ILE A 238 10.37 42.64 12.66
C ILE A 238 11.76 43.25 12.77
N ASP A 239 11.96 44.12 13.78
CA ASP A 239 13.27 44.56 14.25
C ASP A 239 13.95 43.42 15.00
#